data_1efb49977516c6f700a26a6a21606b6b
#
_entry.id   1efb49977516c6f700a26a6a21606b6b
#
_cell.length_a   1.000
_cell.length_b   1.000
_cell.length_c   1.000
_cell.angle_alpha   90.00
_cell.angle_beta   90.00
_cell.angle_gamma   90.00
#
_symmetry.space_group_name_H-M   'P 1'
#
loop_
_entity.id
_entity.type
_entity.pdbx_description
1 polymer ?
#
loop_
_entity_poly.entity_id
_entity_poly.type
_entity_poly.pdbx_seq_one_letter_code
_entity_poly.pdbx_strand_id
1 'polypeptide(L)'
;LKQPFPRLALLLGAVLLAVAVAVQTAAGIRAPCDASDALACTAWLPLVAGSVIGALQLPAIAAFGDTIGSATAYLTVVSQALSLTDGATQARFKYMADKRFGVGNLWQVIYVCSAISGAALSKAAGGTLGAVLGVSPVAAFLGGALMLFGARMAGGCTSGHGLSGMGMLSLASLLAVPAMFSGGILAAFVAKGCGW
;
A
#
# COMPACT_ATOMS: atom_id res chain seq x y z
N LEU A 1 13.94 18.24 -22.89
CA LEU A 1 14.21 18.78 -21.55
C LEU A 1 15.23 17.89 -20.84
N LYS A 2 16.52 18.16 -21.05
CA LYS A 2 17.62 17.53 -20.30
C LYS A 2 17.77 18.28 -18.96
N GLN A 3 16.79 18.13 -18.07
CA GLN A 3 16.97 18.58 -16.70
C GLN A 3 17.81 17.57 -15.92
N PRO A 4 18.66 18.01 -15.01
CA PRO A 4 19.39 17.13 -14.12
C PRO A 4 18.41 16.47 -13.15
N PHE A 5 17.74 15.43 -13.64
CA PHE A 5 16.76 14.63 -12.88
C PHE A 5 17.20 14.32 -11.44
N PRO A 6 18.49 13.99 -11.17
CA PRO A 6 18.91 13.72 -9.80
C PRO A 6 18.83 14.93 -8.87
N ARG A 7 19.10 16.15 -9.36
CA ARG A 7 19.05 17.37 -8.52
C ARG A 7 17.60 17.72 -8.15
N LEU A 8 16.68 17.65 -9.11
CA LEU A 8 15.26 17.90 -8.85
C LEU A 8 14.67 16.85 -7.91
N ALA A 9 15.03 15.58 -8.08
CA ALA A 9 14.63 14.48 -7.22
C ALA A 9 15.13 14.67 -5.78
N LEU A 10 16.39 15.07 -5.60
CA LEU A 10 16.97 15.35 -4.29
C LEU A 10 16.29 16.56 -3.60
N LEU A 11 16.03 17.64 -4.34
CA LEU A 11 15.34 18.80 -3.80
C LEU A 11 13.92 18.47 -3.37
N LEU A 12 13.16 17.75 -4.20
CA LEU A 12 11.81 17.37 -3.88
C LEU A 12 11.77 16.38 -2.70
N GLY A 13 12.69 15.42 -2.66
CA GLY A 13 12.86 14.50 -1.52
C GLY A 13 13.19 15.24 -0.22
N ALA A 14 14.08 16.22 -0.27
CA ALA A 14 14.42 17.06 0.88
C ALA A 14 13.22 17.91 1.37
N VAL A 15 12.44 18.47 0.45
CA VAL A 15 11.22 19.22 0.78
C VAL A 15 10.19 18.30 1.43
N LEU A 16 9.94 17.12 0.88
CA LEU A 16 8.98 16.14 1.45
C LEU A 16 9.43 15.69 2.83
N LEU A 17 10.72 15.42 3.02
CA LEU A 17 11.27 15.06 4.33
C LEU A 17 11.11 16.22 5.34
N ALA A 18 11.41 17.46 4.94
CA ALA A 18 11.24 18.64 5.79
C ALA A 18 9.77 18.84 6.20
N VAL A 19 8.84 18.66 5.26
CA VAL A 19 7.40 18.71 5.55
C VAL A 19 6.99 17.60 6.51
N ALA A 20 7.45 16.37 6.31
CA ALA A 20 7.16 15.25 7.20
C ALA A 20 7.67 15.49 8.63
N VAL A 21 8.89 15.98 8.77
CA VAL A 21 9.48 16.35 10.07
C VAL A 21 8.69 17.52 10.70
N ALA A 22 8.35 18.54 9.95
CA ALA A 22 7.59 19.68 10.44
C ALA A 22 6.19 19.27 10.92
N VAL A 23 5.49 18.42 10.18
CA VAL A 23 4.18 17.88 10.57
C VAL A 23 4.31 17.04 11.84
N GLN A 24 5.31 16.17 11.93
CA GLN A 24 5.52 15.32 13.10
C GLN A 24 5.81 16.14 14.35
N THR A 25 6.65 17.17 14.25
CA THR A 25 6.98 18.06 15.39
C THR A 25 5.81 18.95 15.75
N ALA A 26 5.11 19.54 14.77
CA ALA A 26 3.95 20.40 15.02
C ALA A 26 2.76 19.65 15.63
N ALA A 27 2.53 18.40 15.19
CA ALA A 27 1.47 17.56 15.74
C ALA A 27 1.82 16.93 17.09
N GLY A 28 3.04 17.11 17.60
CA GLY A 28 3.49 16.54 18.87
C GLY A 28 3.47 15.00 18.91
N ILE A 29 3.58 14.37 17.73
CA ILE A 29 3.52 12.92 17.60
C ILE A 29 4.76 12.31 18.23
N ARG A 30 4.58 11.62 19.37
CA ARG A 30 5.63 10.89 20.07
C ARG A 30 5.42 9.39 19.89
N ALA A 31 6.54 8.64 19.89
CA ALA A 31 6.42 7.17 19.90
C ALA A 31 5.78 6.73 21.22
N PRO A 32 4.71 5.96 21.18
CA PRO A 32 4.08 5.44 22.39
C PRO A 32 4.87 4.30 23.05
N CYS A 33 5.99 3.89 22.44
CA CYS A 33 6.77 2.72 22.85
C CYS A 33 8.26 3.01 22.82
N ASP A 34 8.99 2.36 23.74
CA ASP A 34 10.44 2.32 23.75
C ASP A 34 11.00 1.40 22.66
N ALA A 35 12.24 1.62 22.26
CA ALA A 35 12.89 0.84 21.21
C ALA A 35 13.05 -0.66 21.55
N SER A 36 13.01 -1.00 22.85
CA SER A 36 13.05 -2.38 23.34
C SER A 36 11.83 -3.21 22.97
N ASP A 37 10.66 -2.58 22.81
CA ASP A 37 9.39 -3.25 22.56
C ASP A 37 8.86 -3.04 21.13
N ALA A 38 9.76 -2.88 20.19
CA ALA A 38 9.44 -2.52 18.79
C ALA A 38 8.43 -3.47 18.12
N LEU A 39 8.46 -4.77 18.44
CA LEU A 39 7.52 -5.75 17.87
C LEU A 39 6.13 -5.71 18.54
N ALA A 40 6.08 -5.38 19.82
CA ALA A 40 4.83 -5.30 20.59
C ALA A 40 4.21 -3.90 20.52
N CYS A 41 4.91 -2.94 19.92
CA CYS A 41 4.49 -1.55 19.84
C CYS A 41 3.18 -1.37 19.07
N THR A 42 2.25 -0.63 19.64
CA THR A 42 0.94 -0.35 19.01
C THR A 42 1.03 0.62 17.85
N ALA A 43 2.01 1.52 17.87
CA ALA A 43 2.24 2.46 16.75
C ALA A 43 3.69 2.94 16.74
N TRP A 44 4.34 2.83 15.58
CA TRP A 44 5.66 3.41 15.35
C TRP A 44 5.55 4.89 14.99
N LEU A 45 6.61 5.64 15.28
CA LEU A 45 6.74 7.00 14.75
C LEU A 45 6.60 6.98 13.21
N PRO A 46 5.72 7.80 12.62
CA PRO A 46 5.47 7.79 11.17
C PRO A 46 6.75 7.94 10.33
N LEU A 47 7.68 8.77 10.79
CA LEU A 47 8.96 8.97 10.10
C LEU A 47 9.81 7.70 10.09
N VAL A 48 9.90 6.99 11.22
CA VAL A 48 10.66 5.74 11.32
C VAL A 48 10.01 4.66 10.47
N ALA A 49 8.70 4.46 10.60
CA ALA A 49 7.95 3.49 9.82
C ALA A 49 8.07 3.76 8.30
N GLY A 50 7.92 5.02 7.90
CA GLY A 50 8.07 5.44 6.51
C GLY A 50 9.48 5.22 5.97
N SER A 51 10.52 5.49 6.78
CA SER A 51 11.91 5.25 6.39
C SER A 51 12.21 3.76 6.20
N VAL A 52 11.72 2.89 7.09
CA VAL A 52 11.89 1.44 6.97
C VAL A 52 11.17 0.92 5.72
N ILE A 53 9.91 1.32 5.49
CA ILE A 53 9.14 0.93 4.31
C ILE A 53 9.83 1.45 3.02
N GLY A 54 10.34 2.68 3.04
CA GLY A 54 11.09 3.25 1.93
C GLY A 54 12.38 2.47 1.64
N ALA A 55 13.13 2.09 2.68
CA ALA A 55 14.34 1.30 2.55
C ALA A 55 14.08 -0.11 1.97
N LEU A 56 12.92 -0.71 2.27
CA LEU A 56 12.52 -2.00 1.71
C LEU A 56 12.29 -1.96 0.19
N GLN A 57 12.11 -0.79 -0.40
CA GLN A 57 12.02 -0.66 -1.86
C GLN A 57 13.35 -0.96 -2.57
N LEU A 58 14.48 -0.67 -1.94
CA LEU A 58 15.80 -0.87 -2.54
C LEU A 58 16.06 -2.36 -2.88
N PRO A 59 15.92 -3.32 -1.94
CA PRO A 59 16.07 -4.73 -2.28
C PRO A 59 15.01 -5.24 -3.26
N ALA A 60 13.78 -4.71 -3.23
CA ALA A 60 12.73 -5.09 -4.17
C ALA A 60 13.12 -4.70 -5.61
N ILE A 61 13.58 -3.47 -5.81
CA ILE A 61 14.04 -2.99 -7.11
C ILE A 61 15.29 -3.75 -7.57
N ALA A 62 16.23 -4.01 -6.67
CA ALA A 62 17.49 -4.71 -6.99
C ALA A 62 17.25 -6.19 -7.38
N ALA A 63 16.34 -6.88 -6.68
CA ALA A 63 16.10 -8.31 -6.89
C ALA A 63 15.08 -8.59 -8.01
N PHE A 64 14.04 -7.78 -8.14
CA PHE A 64 12.91 -8.05 -9.03
C PHE A 64 12.74 -7.02 -10.14
N GLY A 65 13.49 -5.91 -10.11
CA GLY A 65 13.33 -4.81 -11.05
C GLY A 65 11.97 -4.11 -10.98
N ASP A 66 11.22 -4.31 -9.91
CA ASP A 66 9.87 -3.79 -9.71
C ASP A 66 9.76 -3.12 -8.35
N THR A 67 8.73 -2.29 -8.19
CA THR A 67 8.48 -1.52 -6.98
C THR A 67 7.44 -2.20 -6.09
N ILE A 68 7.49 -1.92 -4.79
CA ILE A 68 6.54 -2.48 -3.82
C ILE A 68 5.12 -2.01 -4.18
N GLY A 69 4.21 -2.98 -4.40
CA GLY A 69 2.81 -2.73 -4.69
C GLY A 69 1.97 -3.98 -4.45
N SER A 70 0.70 -3.80 -4.12
CA SER A 70 -0.22 -4.92 -3.83
C SER A 70 -1.27 -5.13 -4.92
N ALA A 71 -1.43 -4.18 -5.84
CA ALA A 71 -2.53 -4.21 -6.82
C ALA A 71 -2.45 -5.40 -7.78
N THR A 72 -1.25 -5.81 -8.18
CA THR A 72 -1.06 -6.95 -9.09
C THR A 72 -1.20 -8.28 -8.36
N ALA A 73 -0.93 -8.34 -7.04
CA ALA A 73 -1.09 -9.56 -6.25
C ALA A 73 -2.51 -10.12 -6.34
N TYR A 74 -3.53 -9.26 -6.17
CA TYR A 74 -4.94 -9.67 -6.29
C TYR A 74 -5.26 -10.18 -7.68
N LEU A 75 -4.72 -9.54 -8.72
CA LEU A 75 -4.91 -9.97 -10.10
C LEU A 75 -4.28 -11.34 -10.34
N THR A 76 -3.09 -11.58 -9.81
CA THR A 76 -2.39 -12.87 -9.90
C THR A 76 -3.19 -13.98 -9.23
N VAL A 77 -3.70 -13.75 -8.02
CA VAL A 77 -4.54 -14.72 -7.30
C VAL A 77 -5.83 -15.02 -8.07
N VAL A 78 -6.54 -13.98 -8.54
CA VAL A 78 -7.76 -14.15 -9.35
C VAL A 78 -7.46 -14.88 -10.66
N SER A 79 -6.33 -14.60 -11.32
CA SER A 79 -5.95 -15.27 -12.55
C SER A 79 -5.64 -16.75 -12.35
N GLN A 80 -5.08 -17.12 -11.18
CA GLN A 80 -4.86 -18.52 -10.80
C GLN A 80 -6.19 -19.21 -10.51
N ALA A 81 -7.12 -18.57 -9.80
CA ALA A 81 -8.47 -19.12 -9.60
C ALA A 81 -9.22 -19.29 -10.92
N LEU A 82 -9.09 -18.34 -11.85
CA LEU A 82 -9.68 -18.42 -13.18
C LEU A 82 -9.07 -19.55 -14.02
N SER A 83 -7.86 -20.01 -13.69
CA SER A 83 -7.23 -21.15 -14.38
C SER A 83 -7.91 -22.48 -14.12
N LEU A 84 -8.70 -22.56 -13.07
CA LEU A 84 -9.51 -23.73 -12.74
C LEU A 84 -10.82 -23.79 -13.54
N THR A 85 -11.13 -22.73 -14.29
CA THR A 85 -12.30 -22.65 -15.15
C THR A 85 -11.98 -23.04 -16.61
N ASP A 86 -13.03 -23.17 -17.43
CA ASP A 86 -12.94 -23.64 -18.80
C ASP A 86 -12.03 -22.78 -19.69
N GLY A 87 -11.37 -23.42 -20.68
CA GLY A 87 -10.43 -22.77 -21.59
C GLY A 87 -11.01 -21.61 -22.42
N ALA A 88 -12.33 -21.63 -22.67
CA ALA A 88 -13.03 -20.55 -23.37
C ALA A 88 -13.03 -19.25 -22.54
N THR A 89 -13.18 -19.34 -21.22
CA THR A 89 -13.12 -18.20 -20.30
C THR A 89 -11.69 -17.63 -20.24
N GLN A 90 -10.69 -18.50 -20.27
CA GLN A 90 -9.28 -18.10 -20.29
C GLN A 90 -8.90 -17.34 -21.55
N ALA A 91 -9.40 -17.75 -22.73
CA ALA A 91 -9.16 -17.08 -24.00
C ALA A 91 -9.76 -15.64 -24.04
N ARG A 92 -10.89 -15.44 -23.37
CA ARG A 92 -11.58 -14.15 -23.28
C ARG A 92 -10.82 -13.14 -22.42
N PHE A 93 -10.07 -13.62 -21.41
CA PHE A 93 -9.35 -12.78 -20.44
C PHE A 93 -7.81 -12.91 -20.60
N LYS A 94 -7.31 -12.70 -21.83
CA LYS A 94 -5.88 -12.78 -22.17
C LYS A 94 -4.99 -11.98 -21.22
N TYR A 95 -5.41 -10.78 -20.84
CA TYR A 95 -4.67 -9.94 -19.88
C TYR A 95 -4.47 -10.60 -18.51
N MET A 96 -5.43 -11.39 -18.05
CA MET A 96 -5.29 -12.14 -16.80
C MET A 96 -4.37 -13.35 -16.97
N ALA A 97 -4.39 -13.98 -18.15
CA ALA A 97 -3.50 -15.10 -18.43
C ALA A 97 -2.02 -14.70 -18.38
N ASP A 98 -1.68 -13.52 -18.88
CA ASP A 98 -0.31 -12.97 -18.85
C ASP A 98 0.20 -12.67 -17.42
N LYS A 99 -0.72 -12.47 -16.46
CA LYS A 99 -0.42 -12.20 -15.05
C LYS A 99 -0.42 -13.43 -14.14
N ARG A 100 -0.62 -14.63 -14.71
CA ARG A 100 -0.77 -15.89 -13.96
C ARG A 100 0.54 -16.40 -13.39
N PHE A 101 1.61 -16.38 -14.17
CA PHE A 101 2.91 -16.94 -13.83
C PHE A 101 4.02 -15.91 -14.04
N GLY A 102 5.18 -16.21 -13.48
CA GLY A 102 6.37 -15.39 -13.56
C GLY A 102 6.77 -14.82 -12.21
N VAL A 103 8.08 -14.74 -11.98
CA VAL A 103 8.66 -14.23 -10.74
C VAL A 103 8.18 -12.79 -10.48
N GLY A 104 8.07 -11.97 -11.53
CA GLY A 104 7.59 -10.60 -11.44
C GLY A 104 6.11 -10.44 -11.03
N ASN A 105 5.30 -11.50 -11.10
CA ASN A 105 3.91 -11.45 -10.65
C ASN A 105 3.73 -12.11 -9.27
N LEU A 106 4.43 -13.22 -9.03
CA LEU A 106 4.32 -14.00 -7.78
C LEU A 106 4.95 -13.30 -6.59
N TRP A 107 6.02 -12.54 -6.77
CA TRP A 107 6.68 -11.86 -5.66
C TRP A 107 5.75 -10.87 -4.93
N GLN A 108 4.81 -10.23 -5.64
CA GLN A 108 3.83 -9.34 -5.03
C GLN A 108 2.83 -10.10 -4.13
N VAL A 109 2.51 -11.34 -4.49
CA VAL A 109 1.69 -12.23 -3.63
C VAL A 109 2.47 -12.57 -2.36
N ILE A 110 3.75 -12.93 -2.49
CA ILE A 110 4.64 -13.19 -1.35
C ILE A 110 4.75 -11.95 -0.46
N TYR A 111 4.89 -10.77 -1.04
CA TYR A 111 4.91 -9.51 -0.31
C TYR A 111 3.64 -9.30 0.52
N VAL A 112 2.46 -9.47 -0.06
CA VAL A 112 1.18 -9.33 0.66
C VAL A 112 1.05 -10.38 1.78
N CYS A 113 1.39 -11.64 1.51
CA CYS A 113 1.38 -12.70 2.52
C CYS A 113 2.36 -12.39 3.66
N SER A 114 3.55 -11.87 3.36
CA SER A 114 4.55 -11.48 4.36
C SER A 114 4.07 -10.29 5.20
N ALA A 115 3.38 -9.33 4.60
CA ALA A 115 2.80 -8.20 5.32
C ALA A 115 1.69 -8.65 6.29
N ILE A 116 0.83 -9.58 5.86
CA ILE A 116 -0.23 -10.15 6.71
C ILE A 116 0.38 -10.94 7.87
N SER A 117 1.36 -11.80 7.60
CA SER A 117 2.02 -12.59 8.65
C SER A 117 2.82 -11.72 9.62
N GLY A 118 3.50 -10.69 9.12
CA GLY A 118 4.18 -9.71 9.98
C GLY A 118 3.22 -8.95 10.89
N ALA A 119 2.09 -8.51 10.37
CA ALA A 119 1.05 -7.87 11.18
C ALA A 119 0.46 -8.82 12.23
N ALA A 120 0.24 -10.08 11.88
CA ALA A 120 -0.25 -11.10 12.82
C ALA A 120 0.78 -11.38 13.93
N LEU A 121 2.06 -11.50 13.58
CA LEU A 121 3.14 -11.68 14.56
C LEU A 121 3.26 -10.49 15.52
N SER A 122 3.21 -9.26 15.00
CA SER A 122 3.23 -8.05 15.82
C SER A 122 2.06 -8.01 16.82
N LYS A 123 0.84 -8.35 16.37
CA LYS A 123 -0.34 -8.42 17.21
C LYS A 123 -0.27 -9.55 18.24
N ALA A 124 0.29 -10.70 17.86
CA ALA A 124 0.51 -11.81 18.78
C ALA A 124 1.54 -11.45 19.87
N ALA A 125 2.65 -10.81 19.48
CA ALA A 125 3.67 -10.34 20.44
C ALA A 125 3.11 -9.30 21.43
N GLY A 126 2.22 -8.41 20.95
CA GLY A 126 1.55 -7.43 21.80
C GLY A 126 0.34 -7.95 22.60
N GLY A 127 0.01 -9.25 22.49
CA GLY A 127 -1.14 -9.85 23.20
C GLY A 127 -2.51 -9.28 22.77
N THR A 128 -2.57 -8.58 21.64
CA THR A 128 -3.78 -7.90 21.14
C THR A 128 -4.44 -8.62 19.96
N LEU A 129 -4.04 -9.85 19.71
CA LEU A 129 -4.63 -10.68 18.66
C LEU A 129 -6.11 -10.95 18.98
N GLY A 130 -7.02 -10.53 18.09
CA GLY A 130 -8.46 -10.71 18.30
C GLY A 130 -9.13 -9.67 19.23
N ALA A 131 -8.38 -8.72 19.78
CA ALA A 131 -8.93 -7.69 20.69
C ALA A 131 -9.77 -6.61 19.96
N VAL A 132 -9.67 -6.51 18.65
CA VAL A 132 -10.42 -5.53 17.85
C VAL A 132 -11.66 -6.21 17.28
N LEU A 133 -12.83 -5.63 17.54
CA LEU A 133 -14.07 -6.02 16.89
C LEU A 133 -13.92 -5.81 15.38
N GLY A 134 -13.98 -6.89 14.63
CA GLY A 134 -13.90 -6.85 13.18
C GLY A 134 -15.13 -6.17 12.57
N VAL A 135 -14.96 -5.60 11.40
CA VAL A 135 -16.06 -5.12 10.56
C VAL A 135 -16.90 -6.31 10.12
N SER A 136 -18.22 -6.12 9.95
CA SER A 136 -19.08 -7.21 9.48
C SER A 136 -18.57 -7.77 8.13
N PRO A 137 -18.67 -9.09 7.87
CA PRO A 137 -18.16 -9.69 6.63
C PRO A 137 -18.73 -9.04 5.37
N VAL A 138 -19.98 -8.62 5.40
CA VAL A 138 -20.64 -7.96 4.27
C VAL A 138 -20.02 -6.58 4.01
N ALA A 139 -19.82 -5.78 5.06
CA ALA A 139 -19.20 -4.46 4.93
C ALA A 139 -17.73 -4.58 4.49
N ALA A 140 -17.01 -5.58 4.98
CA ALA A 140 -15.64 -5.87 4.56
C ALA A 140 -15.59 -6.25 3.06
N PHE A 141 -16.51 -7.08 2.60
CA PHE A 141 -16.59 -7.48 1.18
C PHE A 141 -16.93 -6.30 0.28
N LEU A 142 -17.96 -5.52 0.62
CA LEU A 142 -18.36 -4.35 -0.17
C LEU A 142 -17.28 -3.27 -0.19
N GLY A 143 -16.66 -2.98 0.97
CA GLY A 143 -15.55 -2.04 1.07
C GLY A 143 -14.34 -2.48 0.26
N GLY A 144 -13.97 -3.76 0.33
CA GLY A 144 -12.89 -4.34 -0.46
C GLY A 144 -13.16 -4.28 -1.97
N ALA A 145 -14.39 -4.59 -2.40
CA ALA A 145 -14.79 -4.51 -3.81
C ALA A 145 -14.72 -3.07 -4.33
N LEU A 146 -15.24 -2.10 -3.57
CA LEU A 146 -15.14 -0.67 -3.89
C LEU A 146 -13.70 -0.18 -3.97
N MET A 147 -12.86 -0.60 -3.02
CA MET A 147 -11.43 -0.27 -3.00
C MET A 147 -10.70 -0.82 -4.24
N LEU A 148 -10.96 -2.08 -4.60
CA LEU A 148 -10.36 -2.68 -5.80
C LEU A 148 -10.85 -2.02 -7.09
N PHE A 149 -12.14 -1.69 -7.17
CA PHE A 149 -12.71 -0.96 -8.30
C PHE A 149 -12.05 0.42 -8.45
N GLY A 150 -11.97 1.19 -7.35
CA GLY A 150 -11.31 2.50 -7.35
C GLY A 150 -9.83 2.42 -7.73
N ALA A 151 -9.10 1.42 -7.23
CA ALA A 151 -7.70 1.19 -7.59
C ALA A 151 -7.52 0.87 -9.08
N ARG A 152 -8.48 0.19 -9.70
CA ARG A 152 -8.45 -0.07 -11.16
C ARG A 152 -8.76 1.17 -11.98
N MET A 153 -9.72 1.98 -11.53
CA MET A 153 -10.03 3.27 -12.17
C MET A 153 -8.85 4.25 -12.09
N ALA A 154 -8.16 4.31 -10.96
CA ALA A 154 -7.01 5.18 -10.75
C ALA A 154 -5.71 4.68 -11.40
N GLY A 155 -5.68 3.47 -11.97
CA GLY A 155 -4.48 2.86 -12.53
C GLY A 155 -3.48 2.36 -11.48
N GLY A 156 -3.84 2.33 -10.20
CA GLY A 156 -3.03 1.82 -9.10
C GLY A 156 -3.69 2.04 -7.75
N CYS A 157 -3.23 1.30 -6.73
CA CYS A 157 -3.70 1.47 -5.36
C CYS A 157 -2.84 2.48 -4.59
N THR A 158 -3.24 2.77 -3.35
CA THR A 158 -2.49 3.67 -2.46
C THR A 158 -1.06 3.19 -2.21
N SER A 159 -0.79 1.89 -2.18
CA SER A 159 0.57 1.35 -2.08
C SER A 159 1.37 1.54 -3.37
N GLY A 160 0.76 1.35 -4.54
CA GLY A 160 1.41 1.57 -5.83
C GLY A 160 1.72 3.04 -6.10
N HIS A 161 0.75 3.92 -5.90
CA HIS A 161 0.96 5.37 -6.06
C HIS A 161 1.64 6.00 -4.86
N GLY A 162 1.24 5.66 -3.63
CA GLY A 162 1.74 6.30 -2.42
C GLY A 162 3.15 5.88 -2.05
N LEU A 163 3.45 4.58 -2.00
CA LEU A 163 4.79 4.12 -1.63
C LEU A 163 5.75 4.16 -2.82
N SER A 164 5.38 3.53 -3.92
CA SER A 164 6.27 3.38 -5.07
C SER A 164 6.26 4.60 -5.98
N GLY A 165 5.09 5.06 -6.37
CA GLY A 165 4.95 6.16 -7.32
C GLY A 165 5.44 7.50 -6.77
N MET A 166 5.15 7.81 -5.50
CA MET A 166 5.71 8.99 -4.83
C MET A 166 7.20 8.82 -4.56
N GLY A 167 7.65 7.64 -4.16
CA GLY A 167 9.07 7.35 -3.98
C GLY A 167 9.89 7.52 -5.26
N MET A 168 9.29 7.23 -6.42
CA MET A 168 9.88 7.47 -7.74
C MET A 168 9.56 8.87 -8.31
N LEU A 169 8.92 9.75 -7.53
CA LEU A 169 8.53 11.12 -7.91
C LEU A 169 7.69 11.17 -9.19
N SER A 170 6.83 10.17 -9.40
CA SER A 170 5.91 10.15 -10.53
C SER A 170 4.86 11.26 -10.39
N LEU A 171 4.76 12.13 -11.39
CA LEU A 171 3.81 13.25 -11.39
C LEU A 171 2.36 12.77 -11.27
N ALA A 172 2.03 11.65 -11.92
CA ALA A 172 0.72 11.04 -11.84
C ALA A 172 0.40 10.60 -10.39
N SER A 173 1.39 10.06 -9.67
CA SER A 173 1.22 9.63 -8.28
C SER A 173 1.12 10.81 -7.33
N LEU A 174 1.85 11.90 -7.59
CA LEU A 174 1.75 13.15 -6.81
C LEU A 174 0.35 13.79 -6.90
N LEU A 175 -0.39 13.57 -7.98
CA LEU A 175 -1.78 14.00 -8.12
C LEU A 175 -2.77 12.96 -7.59
N ALA A 176 -2.52 11.67 -7.87
CA ALA A 176 -3.44 10.59 -7.50
C ALA A 176 -3.54 10.41 -5.97
N VAL A 177 -2.42 10.51 -5.24
CA VAL A 177 -2.42 10.28 -3.78
C VAL A 177 -3.26 11.33 -3.03
N PRO A 178 -3.07 12.65 -3.22
CA PRO A 178 -3.96 13.65 -2.62
C PRO A 178 -5.42 13.46 -3.00
N ALA A 179 -5.71 13.09 -4.25
CA ALA A 179 -7.08 12.82 -4.70
C ALA A 179 -7.71 11.62 -3.98
N MET A 180 -6.95 10.54 -3.77
CA MET A 180 -7.42 9.37 -3.02
C MET A 180 -7.70 9.72 -1.55
N PHE A 181 -6.80 10.46 -0.89
CA PHE A 181 -7.00 10.88 0.50
C PHE A 181 -8.17 11.87 0.65
N SER A 182 -8.29 12.85 -0.23
CA SER A 182 -9.40 13.79 -0.21
C SER A 182 -10.75 13.09 -0.43
N GLY A 183 -10.81 12.13 -1.36
CA GLY A 183 -11.99 11.29 -1.57
C GLY A 183 -12.35 10.46 -0.33
N GLY A 184 -11.36 9.87 0.33
CA GLY A 184 -11.58 9.12 1.58
C GLY A 184 -12.09 10.00 2.72
N ILE A 185 -11.51 11.19 2.88
CA ILE A 185 -11.95 12.18 3.89
C ILE A 185 -13.39 12.63 3.61
N LEU A 186 -13.72 12.97 2.37
CA LEU A 186 -15.07 13.32 1.98
C LEU A 186 -16.07 12.19 2.24
N ALA A 187 -15.72 10.96 1.89
CA ALA A 187 -16.56 9.79 2.17
C ALA A 187 -16.80 9.60 3.67
N ALA A 188 -15.76 9.80 4.51
CA ALA A 188 -15.89 9.72 5.95
C ALA A 188 -16.82 10.80 6.53
N PHE A 189 -16.74 12.04 6.02
CA PHE A 189 -17.69 13.10 6.42
C PHE A 189 -19.13 12.79 6.02
N VAL A 190 -19.33 12.27 4.82
CA VAL A 190 -20.66 11.86 4.35
C VAL A 190 -21.21 10.73 5.21
N ALA A 191 -20.41 9.69 5.47
CA ALA A 191 -20.79 8.56 6.32
C ALA A 191 -21.20 9.04 7.73
N LYS A 192 -20.40 9.92 8.34
CA LYS A 192 -20.70 10.52 9.65
C LYS A 192 -21.99 11.34 9.62
N GLY A 193 -22.27 12.07 8.52
CA GLY A 193 -23.52 12.81 8.34
C GLY A 193 -24.74 11.91 8.18
N CYS A 194 -24.56 10.68 7.68
CA CYS A 194 -25.62 9.67 7.54
C CYS A 194 -25.79 8.80 8.81
N GLY A 195 -25.06 9.08 9.90
CA GLY A 195 -25.20 8.35 11.16
C GLY A 195 -24.47 7.01 11.22
N TRP A 196 -23.43 6.87 10.40
CA TRP A 196 -22.54 5.68 10.38
C TRP A 196 -21.26 5.94 11.17
#